data_06b44513c3500506430184e81fe9257a
#
_entry.id   06b44513c3500506430184e81fe9257a
#
_cell.length_a   1.000
_cell.length_b   1.000
_cell.length_c   1.000
_cell.angle_alpha   90.00
_cell.angle_beta   90.00
_cell.angle_gamma   90.00
#
_symmetry.space_group_name_H-M   'P 1'
#
loop_
_entity.id
_entity.type
_entity.pdbx_description
1 polymer ?
#
loop_
_entity_poly.entity_id
_entity_poly.type
_entity_poly.pdbx_seq_one_letter_code
_entity_poly.pdbx_strand_id
1 'polypeptide(L)'
;VENSSASPTSPGSPTVFPPNAFGAGSTILTALGAVVLFILPVIIAIIAWFAVHGYDVAGLNRAFVGLFGIGVQSAAEIIVIGFLLAVLPSVSKTSLYNLGFRAPQGADWGKIGLAIAGMFIVVNLLGSVLMSALHFKTPELAIAVFTHMVGWQKILFAFFAVIVGPVWEEFVFRIFLFNAMRKWWGFWPGAILSSLLFGLAHAQQPLVPAMFLSLSLPLALGGIVLCWVYTRTGSAYANMATHAGFNALSLALISVAPQLAK
;
A
#
# COMPACT_ATOMS: atom_id res chain seq x y z
N VAL A 1 -9.06 58.66 16.43
CA VAL A 1 -7.84 57.84 16.27
C VAL A 1 -8.06 56.55 17.02
N GLU A 2 -8.67 55.54 16.36
CA GLU A 2 -8.86 54.22 16.91
C GLU A 2 -7.62 53.38 16.57
N ASN A 3 -6.84 53.05 17.58
CA ASN A 3 -5.75 52.09 17.49
C ASN A 3 -6.35 50.64 17.55
N SER A 4 -6.61 50.05 16.40
CA SER A 4 -6.91 48.66 16.28
C SER A 4 -5.62 47.83 16.42
N SER A 5 -5.28 47.46 17.64
CA SER A 5 -4.24 46.46 17.92
C SER A 5 -4.78 45.07 17.50
N ALA A 6 -4.56 44.69 16.25
CA ALA A 6 -4.71 43.33 15.81
C ALA A 6 -3.68 42.47 16.57
N SER A 7 -4.16 41.64 17.48
CA SER A 7 -3.37 40.58 18.11
C SER A 7 -2.73 39.70 17.03
N PRO A 8 -1.43 39.37 17.13
CA PRO A 8 -0.85 38.40 16.21
C PRO A 8 -1.57 37.06 16.41
N THR A 9 -2.32 36.63 15.38
CA THR A 9 -2.85 35.30 15.33
C THR A 9 -1.68 34.34 15.51
N SER A 10 -1.74 33.52 16.57
CA SER A 10 -0.82 32.38 16.72
C SER A 10 -0.71 31.65 15.39
N PRO A 11 0.52 31.29 14.93
CA PRO A 11 0.66 30.51 13.72
C PRO A 11 -0.16 29.23 13.92
N GLY A 12 -1.33 29.17 13.27
CA GLY A 12 -2.18 28.00 13.26
C GLY A 12 -1.30 26.83 12.87
N SER A 13 -1.38 25.75 13.65
CA SER A 13 -0.73 24.50 13.29
C SER A 13 -0.99 24.26 11.80
N PRO A 14 0.05 24.04 10.98
CA PRO A 14 -0.11 23.95 9.53
C PRO A 14 -1.17 22.89 9.28
N THR A 15 -2.24 23.29 8.60
CA THR A 15 -3.24 22.33 8.12
C THR A 15 -2.47 21.33 7.27
N VAL A 16 -2.34 20.12 7.78
CA VAL A 16 -1.40 19.10 7.29
C VAL A 16 -1.66 18.77 5.82
N PHE A 17 -2.85 19.10 5.35
CA PHE A 17 -3.23 19.02 3.94
C PHE A 17 -4.11 20.23 3.59
N PRO A 18 -3.69 21.12 2.68
CA PRO A 18 -4.56 22.13 2.12
C PRO A 18 -5.76 21.42 1.43
N PRO A 19 -6.90 22.13 1.32
CA PRO A 19 -8.06 21.57 0.64
C PRO A 19 -7.67 21.13 -0.77
N ASN A 20 -7.75 19.84 -1.02
CA ASN A 20 -7.56 19.28 -2.35
C ASN A 20 -8.86 19.37 -3.15
N ALA A 21 -8.75 19.42 -4.46
CA ALA A 21 -9.88 19.64 -5.37
C ALA A 21 -10.20 18.40 -6.21
N PHE A 22 -10.00 17.18 -5.68
CA PHE A 22 -10.35 15.96 -6.39
C PHE A 22 -11.79 15.98 -6.88
N GLY A 23 -11.98 16.06 -8.19
CA GLY A 23 -13.28 15.95 -8.84
C GLY A 23 -13.66 14.48 -9.05
N ALA A 24 -14.95 14.14 -8.98
CA ALA A 24 -15.39 12.75 -9.13
C ALA A 24 -14.97 12.16 -10.47
N GLY A 25 -15.24 12.87 -11.59
CA GLY A 25 -14.89 12.40 -12.94
C GLY A 25 -13.38 12.20 -13.13
N SER A 26 -12.56 13.18 -12.72
CA SER A 26 -11.10 13.08 -12.83
C SER A 26 -10.54 11.97 -11.96
N THR A 27 -11.11 11.74 -10.78
CA THR A 27 -10.70 10.62 -9.89
C THR A 27 -11.03 9.27 -10.51
N ILE A 28 -12.25 9.10 -11.06
CA ILE A 28 -12.64 7.86 -11.72
C ILE A 28 -11.73 7.59 -12.93
N LEU A 29 -11.50 8.59 -13.79
CA LEU A 29 -10.62 8.43 -14.95
C LEU A 29 -9.18 8.09 -14.55
N THR A 30 -8.66 8.71 -13.49
CA THR A 30 -7.32 8.39 -12.96
C THR A 30 -7.27 6.96 -12.41
N ALA A 31 -8.30 6.53 -11.69
CA ALA A 31 -8.38 5.16 -11.17
C ALA A 31 -8.43 4.13 -12.30
N LEU A 32 -9.26 4.36 -13.32
CA LEU A 32 -9.33 3.50 -14.51
C LEU A 32 -7.99 3.47 -15.26
N GLY A 33 -7.36 4.62 -15.45
CA GLY A 33 -6.03 4.71 -16.06
C GLY A 33 -4.97 3.91 -15.29
N ALA A 34 -4.95 4.05 -13.97
CA ALA A 34 -4.04 3.27 -13.11
C ALA A 34 -4.28 1.76 -13.21
N VAL A 35 -5.55 1.33 -13.21
CA VAL A 35 -5.92 -0.09 -13.38
C VAL A 35 -5.48 -0.61 -14.75
N VAL A 36 -5.73 0.12 -15.82
CA VAL A 36 -5.31 -0.28 -17.18
C VAL A 36 -3.79 -0.38 -17.25
N LEU A 37 -3.06 0.61 -16.75
CA LEU A 37 -1.60 0.62 -16.76
C LEU A 37 -0.98 -0.45 -15.86
N PHE A 38 -1.68 -0.89 -14.82
CA PHE A 38 -1.25 -2.02 -14.00
C PHE A 38 -1.48 -3.37 -14.70
N ILE A 39 -2.63 -3.56 -15.35
CA ILE A 39 -2.99 -4.83 -15.99
C ILE A 39 -2.26 -5.03 -17.33
N LEU A 40 -2.02 -3.96 -18.10
CA LEU A 40 -1.45 -4.06 -19.44
C LEU A 40 -0.09 -4.77 -19.50
N PRO A 41 0.91 -4.49 -18.64
CA PRO A 41 2.17 -5.24 -18.61
C PRO A 41 1.97 -6.72 -18.33
N VAL A 42 1.01 -7.07 -17.47
CA VAL A 42 0.69 -8.47 -17.15
C VAL A 42 0.14 -9.19 -18.39
N ILE A 43 -0.81 -8.57 -19.09
CA ILE A 43 -1.37 -9.12 -20.34
C ILE A 43 -0.27 -9.30 -21.39
N ILE A 44 0.60 -8.29 -21.59
CA ILE A 44 1.71 -8.35 -22.54
C ILE A 44 2.66 -9.50 -22.17
N ALA A 45 2.99 -9.67 -20.89
CA ALA A 45 3.84 -10.75 -20.42
C ALA A 45 3.24 -12.14 -20.68
N ILE A 46 1.93 -12.31 -20.46
CA ILE A 46 1.21 -13.56 -20.76
C ILE A 46 1.25 -13.87 -22.26
N ILE A 47 0.95 -12.89 -23.10
CA ILE A 47 0.98 -13.05 -24.56
C ILE A 47 2.41 -13.42 -25.02
N ALA A 48 3.42 -12.71 -24.53
CA ALA A 48 4.81 -12.97 -24.85
C ALA A 48 5.24 -14.37 -24.41
N TRP A 49 4.81 -14.81 -23.22
CA TRP A 49 5.08 -16.18 -22.75
C TRP A 49 4.53 -17.21 -23.71
N PHE A 50 3.25 -17.11 -24.10
CA PHE A 50 2.63 -18.07 -25.00
C PHE A 50 3.22 -18.01 -26.42
N ALA A 51 3.67 -16.85 -26.88
CA ALA A 51 4.36 -16.72 -28.16
C ALA A 51 5.71 -17.48 -28.20
N VAL A 52 6.41 -17.53 -27.05
CA VAL A 52 7.72 -18.18 -26.94
C VAL A 52 7.63 -19.68 -26.58
N HIS A 53 6.72 -20.04 -25.67
CA HIS A 53 6.66 -21.39 -25.06
C HIS A 53 5.46 -22.21 -25.53
N GLY A 54 4.65 -21.69 -26.49
CA GLY A 54 3.36 -22.29 -26.82
C GLY A 54 2.37 -22.20 -25.65
N TYR A 55 1.28 -22.96 -25.70
CA TYR A 55 0.22 -22.92 -24.70
C TYR A 55 0.60 -23.70 -23.43
N ASP A 56 1.72 -23.32 -22.79
CA ASP A 56 2.18 -23.93 -21.52
C ASP A 56 1.67 -23.13 -20.31
N VAL A 57 0.43 -23.41 -19.89
CA VAL A 57 -0.21 -22.76 -18.72
C VAL A 57 0.50 -23.12 -17.42
N ALA A 58 0.98 -24.37 -17.29
CA ALA A 58 1.65 -24.82 -16.07
C ALA A 58 3.01 -24.14 -15.90
N GLY A 59 3.76 -23.98 -17.00
CA GLY A 59 5.01 -23.22 -17.02
C GLY A 59 4.78 -21.74 -16.71
N LEU A 60 3.74 -21.13 -17.30
CA LEU A 60 3.36 -19.77 -17.01
C LEU A 60 3.08 -19.55 -15.51
N ASN A 61 2.28 -20.41 -14.89
CA ASN A 61 1.98 -20.33 -13.46
C ASN A 61 3.26 -20.42 -12.60
N ARG A 62 4.17 -21.35 -12.92
CA ARG A 62 5.47 -21.44 -12.23
C ARG A 62 6.32 -20.19 -12.41
N ALA A 63 6.32 -19.60 -13.61
CA ALA A 63 7.07 -18.38 -13.90
C ALA A 63 6.51 -17.17 -13.13
N PHE A 64 5.17 -17.02 -13.07
CA PHE A 64 4.52 -15.92 -12.35
C PHE A 64 4.67 -16.02 -10.83
N VAL A 65 4.81 -17.21 -10.26
CA VAL A 65 5.15 -17.38 -8.83
C VAL A 65 6.63 -17.11 -8.55
N GLY A 66 7.47 -17.03 -9.58
CA GLY A 66 8.91 -16.79 -9.49
C GLY A 66 9.33 -15.35 -9.82
N LEU A 67 10.63 -15.20 -10.15
CA LEU A 67 11.25 -13.91 -10.48
C LEU A 67 10.62 -13.20 -11.67
N PHE A 68 10.10 -13.96 -12.63
CA PHE A 68 9.42 -13.40 -13.80
C PHE A 68 8.18 -12.60 -13.36
N GLY A 69 7.34 -13.19 -12.51
CA GLY A 69 6.15 -12.50 -11.97
C GLY A 69 6.50 -11.28 -11.14
N ILE A 70 7.53 -11.37 -10.27
CA ILE A 70 8.03 -10.21 -9.52
C ILE A 70 8.46 -9.10 -10.47
N GLY A 71 9.20 -9.42 -11.53
CA GLY A 71 9.65 -8.44 -12.52
C GLY A 71 8.48 -7.77 -13.26
N VAL A 72 7.50 -8.56 -13.72
CA VAL A 72 6.30 -8.04 -14.40
C VAL A 72 5.49 -7.15 -13.47
N GLN A 73 5.24 -7.57 -12.24
CA GLN A 73 4.50 -6.80 -11.24
C GLN A 73 5.21 -5.49 -10.93
N SER A 74 6.52 -5.54 -10.66
CA SER A 74 7.30 -4.32 -10.35
C SER A 74 7.35 -3.35 -11.52
N ALA A 75 7.41 -3.83 -12.75
CA ALA A 75 7.32 -2.96 -13.93
C ALA A 75 5.95 -2.26 -13.99
N ALA A 76 4.87 -2.98 -13.73
CA ALA A 76 3.53 -2.42 -13.68
C ALA A 76 3.40 -1.37 -12.56
N GLU A 77 3.92 -1.64 -11.37
CA GLU A 77 3.93 -0.73 -10.23
C GLU A 77 4.69 0.58 -10.55
N ILE A 78 5.87 0.48 -11.14
CA ILE A 78 6.68 1.64 -11.55
C ILE A 78 5.95 2.48 -12.60
N ILE A 79 5.29 1.86 -13.56
CA ILE A 79 4.48 2.55 -14.58
C ILE A 79 3.34 3.33 -13.91
N VAL A 80 2.62 2.71 -12.97
CA VAL A 80 1.52 3.38 -12.25
C VAL A 80 2.04 4.52 -11.37
N ILE A 81 3.19 4.34 -10.69
CA ILE A 81 3.82 5.43 -9.91
C ILE A 81 4.12 6.62 -10.83
N GLY A 82 4.78 6.38 -11.98
CA GLY A 82 5.08 7.43 -12.96
C GLY A 82 3.83 8.14 -13.47
N PHE A 83 2.79 7.38 -13.78
CA PHE A 83 1.49 7.93 -14.18
C PHE A 83 0.88 8.81 -13.08
N LEU A 84 0.81 8.31 -11.83
CA LEU A 84 0.24 9.06 -10.72
C LEU A 84 1.06 10.32 -10.40
N LEU A 85 2.40 10.25 -10.44
CA LEU A 85 3.24 11.44 -10.28
C LEU A 85 2.93 12.52 -11.32
N ALA A 86 2.68 12.13 -12.56
CA ALA A 86 2.37 13.06 -13.64
C ALA A 86 0.96 13.68 -13.52
N VAL A 87 -0.05 12.91 -13.10
CA VAL A 87 -1.45 13.37 -13.14
C VAL A 87 -1.95 13.94 -11.81
N LEU A 88 -1.41 13.51 -10.65
CA LEU A 88 -1.92 13.90 -9.34
C LEU A 88 -1.92 15.43 -9.11
N PRO A 89 -0.90 16.21 -9.51
CA PRO A 89 -0.95 17.67 -9.34
C PRO A 89 -2.16 18.31 -10.03
N SER A 90 -2.47 17.85 -11.23
CA SER A 90 -3.61 18.36 -12.02
C SER A 90 -4.95 17.90 -11.47
N VAL A 91 -5.06 16.63 -11.09
CA VAL A 91 -6.30 16.01 -10.57
C VAL A 91 -6.65 16.54 -9.17
N SER A 92 -5.66 16.73 -8.32
CA SER A 92 -5.84 17.26 -6.96
C SER A 92 -5.82 18.79 -6.90
N LYS A 93 -5.41 19.45 -7.98
CA LYS A 93 -5.16 20.91 -8.05
C LYS A 93 -4.23 21.42 -6.95
N THR A 94 -3.25 20.63 -6.60
CA THR A 94 -2.25 20.99 -5.58
C THR A 94 -0.88 20.40 -5.93
N SER A 95 0.18 20.90 -5.30
CA SER A 95 1.54 20.41 -5.53
C SER A 95 1.77 19.03 -4.88
N LEU A 96 2.76 18.28 -5.35
CA LEU A 96 3.22 17.06 -4.70
C LEU A 96 3.66 17.31 -3.26
N TYR A 97 4.30 18.43 -2.98
CA TYR A 97 4.67 18.82 -1.61
C TYR A 97 3.46 18.86 -0.68
N ASN A 98 2.35 19.45 -1.13
CA ASN A 98 1.09 19.53 -0.40
C ASN A 98 0.37 18.18 -0.30
N LEU A 99 0.66 17.23 -1.20
CA LEU A 99 0.23 15.83 -1.10
C LEU A 99 1.15 15.01 -0.17
N GLY A 100 2.06 15.65 0.54
CA GLY A 100 2.88 14.99 1.56
C GLY A 100 4.26 14.54 1.09
N PHE A 101 4.72 14.88 -0.11
CA PHE A 101 6.09 14.59 -0.55
C PHE A 101 7.10 15.50 0.15
N ARG A 102 7.22 15.31 1.45
CA ARG A 102 8.12 16.03 2.33
C ARG A 102 8.69 15.09 3.40
N ALA A 103 9.91 15.40 3.85
CA ALA A 103 10.58 14.61 4.87
C ALA A 103 9.78 14.62 6.20
N PRO A 104 9.76 13.51 6.95
CA PRO A 104 9.24 13.47 8.30
C PRO A 104 10.06 14.39 9.21
N GLN A 105 9.41 14.99 10.19
CA GLN A 105 10.06 15.84 11.20
C GLN A 105 10.40 15.01 12.45
N GLY A 106 11.23 15.56 13.37
CA GLY A 106 11.73 14.83 14.53
C GLY A 106 10.66 14.07 15.34
N ALA A 107 9.52 14.72 15.67
CA ALA A 107 8.41 14.10 16.39
C ALA A 107 7.67 12.99 15.58
N ASP A 108 7.84 12.95 14.27
CA ASP A 108 7.17 11.94 13.41
C ASP A 108 7.80 10.57 13.54
N TRP A 109 9.09 10.48 13.86
CA TRP A 109 9.78 9.21 14.05
C TRP A 109 9.18 8.37 15.20
N GLY A 110 8.73 9.03 16.28
CA GLY A 110 8.00 8.36 17.35
C GLY A 110 6.65 7.78 16.87
N LYS A 111 5.91 8.53 16.05
CA LYS A 111 4.64 8.06 15.44
C LYS A 111 4.87 6.90 14.48
N ILE A 112 5.94 6.95 13.67
CA ILE A 112 6.34 5.89 12.75
C ILE A 112 6.63 4.60 13.55
N GLY A 113 7.49 4.66 14.56
CA GLY A 113 7.84 3.50 15.39
C GLY A 113 6.63 2.89 16.10
N LEU A 114 5.77 3.73 16.70
CA LEU A 114 4.53 3.28 17.35
C LEU A 114 3.58 2.62 16.34
N ALA A 115 3.45 3.19 15.15
CA ALA A 115 2.58 2.65 14.11
C ALA A 115 3.10 1.31 13.57
N ILE A 116 4.42 1.17 13.34
CA ILE A 116 5.04 -0.12 12.95
C ILE A 116 4.71 -1.19 13.98
N ALA A 117 4.95 -0.91 15.27
CA ALA A 117 4.67 -1.86 16.34
C ALA A 117 3.18 -2.20 16.43
N GLY A 118 2.31 -1.19 16.37
CA GLY A 118 0.86 -1.37 16.40
C GLY A 118 0.35 -2.19 15.21
N MET A 119 0.79 -1.89 14.00
CA MET A 119 0.44 -2.67 12.80
C MET A 119 0.94 -4.11 12.92
N PHE A 120 2.17 -4.29 13.36
CA PHE A 120 2.75 -5.63 13.52
C PHE A 120 1.93 -6.48 14.48
N ILE A 121 1.54 -5.93 15.63
CA ILE A 121 0.69 -6.62 16.61
C ILE A 121 -0.71 -6.89 16.02
N VAL A 122 -1.38 -5.86 15.49
CA VAL A 122 -2.76 -5.98 15.01
C VAL A 122 -2.85 -6.95 13.84
N VAL A 123 -2.00 -6.80 12.82
CA VAL A 123 -2.10 -7.61 11.60
C VAL A 123 -1.70 -9.07 11.90
N ASN A 124 -0.58 -9.30 12.58
CA ASN A 124 -0.11 -10.68 12.81
C ASN A 124 -0.94 -11.39 13.89
N LEU A 125 -1.24 -10.72 15.02
CA LEU A 125 -2.01 -11.35 16.10
C LEU A 125 -3.44 -11.64 15.65
N LEU A 126 -4.15 -10.63 15.10
CA LEU A 126 -5.52 -10.80 14.65
C LEU A 126 -5.60 -11.80 13.50
N GLY A 127 -4.68 -11.70 12.52
CA GLY A 127 -4.60 -12.67 11.43
C GLY A 127 -4.44 -14.11 11.94
N SER A 128 -3.49 -14.33 12.86
CA SER A 128 -3.25 -15.66 13.46
C SER A 128 -4.45 -16.17 14.25
N VAL A 129 -5.10 -15.32 15.05
CA VAL A 129 -6.31 -15.69 15.81
C VAL A 129 -7.45 -16.07 14.86
N LEU A 130 -7.69 -15.28 13.82
CA LEU A 130 -8.75 -15.55 12.85
C LEU A 130 -8.45 -16.79 12.00
N MET A 131 -7.22 -17.00 11.56
CA MET A 131 -6.82 -18.22 10.86
C MET A 131 -7.05 -19.47 11.73
N SER A 132 -6.66 -19.41 13.00
CA SER A 132 -6.88 -20.50 13.95
C SER A 132 -8.37 -20.75 14.19
N ALA A 133 -9.15 -19.70 14.46
CA ALA A 133 -10.59 -19.81 14.74
C ALA A 133 -11.40 -20.32 13.54
N LEU A 134 -10.99 -19.97 12.33
CA LEU A 134 -11.63 -20.38 11.09
C LEU A 134 -11.07 -21.72 10.53
N HIS A 135 -10.10 -22.34 11.21
CA HIS A 135 -9.39 -23.53 10.76
C HIS A 135 -8.80 -23.38 9.34
N PHE A 136 -8.39 -22.15 8.99
CA PHE A 136 -7.88 -21.78 7.68
C PHE A 136 -6.35 -21.73 7.72
N LYS A 137 -5.69 -22.52 6.87
CA LYS A 137 -4.23 -22.72 6.89
C LYS A 137 -3.50 -22.28 5.62
N THR A 138 -4.17 -21.60 4.71
CA THR A 138 -3.48 -21.17 3.48
C THR A 138 -2.61 -19.95 3.79
N PRO A 139 -1.27 -20.05 3.68
CA PRO A 139 -0.41 -18.92 3.88
C PRO A 139 -0.63 -17.87 2.78
N GLU A 140 -0.34 -16.62 3.10
CA GLU A 140 -0.26 -15.58 2.08
C GLU A 140 0.71 -15.99 0.97
N LEU A 141 0.34 -15.74 -0.30
CA LEU A 141 1.18 -16.15 -1.46
C LEU A 141 2.60 -15.59 -1.34
N ALA A 142 2.74 -14.35 -0.89
CA ALA A 142 4.04 -13.71 -0.69
C ALA A 142 4.92 -14.49 0.30
N ILE A 143 4.34 -14.99 1.41
CA ILE A 143 5.04 -15.82 2.40
C ILE A 143 5.44 -17.15 1.78
N ALA A 144 4.54 -17.82 1.07
CA ALA A 144 4.81 -19.09 0.41
C ALA A 144 5.93 -18.96 -0.63
N VAL A 145 5.87 -17.91 -1.45
CA VAL A 145 6.91 -17.60 -2.46
C VAL A 145 8.26 -17.34 -1.79
N PHE A 146 8.31 -16.49 -0.75
CA PHE A 146 9.53 -16.15 -0.04
C PHE A 146 10.20 -17.36 0.62
N THR A 147 9.42 -18.27 1.21
CA THR A 147 9.97 -19.46 1.89
C THR A 147 10.64 -20.44 0.91
N HIS A 148 10.18 -20.49 -0.34
CA HIS A 148 10.74 -21.36 -1.39
C HIS A 148 11.92 -20.74 -2.14
N MET A 149 12.16 -19.43 -2.01
CA MET A 149 13.29 -18.74 -2.62
C MET A 149 14.60 -19.03 -1.90
N VAL A 150 15.72 -18.94 -2.63
CA VAL A 150 17.07 -19.18 -2.11
C VAL A 150 18.03 -18.03 -2.45
N GLY A 151 19.02 -17.80 -1.57
CA GLY A 151 20.12 -16.87 -1.82
C GLY A 151 19.66 -15.47 -2.23
N TRP A 152 20.20 -14.96 -3.35
CA TRP A 152 19.94 -13.62 -3.87
C TRP A 152 18.47 -13.37 -4.24
N GLN A 153 17.71 -14.42 -4.53
CA GLN A 153 16.27 -14.30 -4.83
C GLN A 153 15.49 -13.76 -3.62
N LYS A 154 15.84 -14.19 -2.39
CA LYS A 154 15.26 -13.64 -1.16
C LYS A 154 15.58 -12.17 -0.97
N ILE A 155 16.83 -11.77 -1.29
CA ILE A 155 17.26 -10.37 -1.20
C ILE A 155 16.45 -9.51 -2.18
N LEU A 156 16.32 -9.98 -3.42
CA LEU A 156 15.54 -9.27 -4.44
C LEU A 156 14.07 -9.17 -4.07
N PHE A 157 13.47 -10.27 -3.62
CA PHE A 157 12.08 -10.27 -3.13
C PHE A 157 11.91 -9.30 -1.95
N ALA A 158 12.82 -9.33 -0.97
CA ALA A 158 12.78 -8.42 0.16
C ALA A 158 12.89 -6.95 -0.27
N PHE A 159 13.73 -6.64 -1.25
CA PHE A 159 13.81 -5.29 -1.82
C PHE A 159 12.46 -4.84 -2.41
N PHE A 160 11.83 -5.68 -3.21
CA PHE A 160 10.52 -5.35 -3.77
C PHE A 160 9.42 -5.28 -2.70
N ALA A 161 9.35 -6.25 -1.79
CA ALA A 161 8.31 -6.29 -0.76
C ALA A 161 8.46 -5.18 0.30
N VAL A 162 9.69 -4.71 0.57
CA VAL A 162 9.96 -3.70 1.61
C VAL A 162 10.02 -2.28 1.02
N ILE A 163 10.45 -2.12 -0.23
CA ILE A 163 10.65 -0.79 -0.81
C ILE A 163 9.64 -0.50 -1.92
N VAL A 164 9.65 -1.29 -3.00
CA VAL A 164 8.88 -0.96 -4.22
C VAL A 164 7.38 -1.10 -3.97
N GLY A 165 6.94 -2.21 -3.40
CA GLY A 165 5.53 -2.45 -3.07
C GLY A 165 4.95 -1.37 -2.15
N PRO A 166 5.53 -1.10 -0.96
CA PRO A 166 5.06 -0.03 -0.09
C PRO A 166 5.00 1.34 -0.77
N VAL A 167 5.99 1.70 -1.58
CA VAL A 167 5.95 2.98 -2.32
C VAL A 167 4.74 3.01 -3.24
N TRP A 168 4.55 1.99 -4.10
CA TRP A 168 3.42 1.91 -5.03
C TRP A 168 2.08 1.92 -4.29
N GLU A 169 1.95 1.12 -3.25
CA GLU A 169 0.71 1.00 -2.49
C GLU A 169 0.33 2.30 -1.79
N GLU A 170 1.30 3.01 -1.20
CA GLU A 170 1.03 4.31 -0.59
C GLU A 170 0.64 5.37 -1.63
N PHE A 171 1.21 5.32 -2.84
CA PHE A 171 0.78 6.19 -3.94
C PHE A 171 -0.69 5.96 -4.30
N VAL A 172 -1.09 4.71 -4.47
CA VAL A 172 -2.44 4.35 -4.89
C VAL A 172 -3.45 4.55 -3.76
N PHE A 173 -3.18 3.95 -2.60
CA PHE A 173 -4.20 3.86 -1.55
C PHE A 173 -4.25 5.10 -0.65
N ARG A 174 -3.14 5.80 -0.38
CA ARG A 174 -3.13 6.95 0.55
C ARG A 174 -3.05 8.28 -0.17
N ILE A 175 -2.08 8.43 -1.08
CA ILE A 175 -1.89 9.73 -1.75
C ILE A 175 -3.03 9.98 -2.75
N PHE A 176 -3.53 8.94 -3.43
CA PHE A 176 -4.61 9.08 -4.39
C PHE A 176 -5.98 8.77 -3.79
N LEU A 177 -6.31 7.48 -3.56
CA LEU A 177 -7.67 7.05 -3.20
C LEU A 177 -8.15 7.63 -1.87
N PHE A 178 -7.37 7.50 -0.79
CA PHE A 178 -7.75 8.04 0.51
C PHE A 178 -7.96 9.55 0.47
N ASN A 179 -7.08 10.33 -0.19
CA ASN A 179 -7.26 11.77 -0.29
C ASN A 179 -8.53 12.15 -1.07
N ALA A 180 -8.84 11.44 -2.15
CA ALA A 180 -10.08 11.66 -2.90
C ALA A 180 -11.32 11.34 -2.05
N MET A 181 -11.34 10.16 -1.43
CA MET A 181 -12.45 9.71 -0.58
C MET A 181 -12.62 10.58 0.66
N ARG A 182 -11.50 10.95 1.32
CA ARG A 182 -11.51 11.85 2.48
C ARG A 182 -12.11 13.20 2.15
N LYS A 183 -11.84 13.72 0.98
CA LYS A 183 -12.44 14.98 0.54
C LYS A 183 -13.96 14.90 0.44
N TRP A 184 -14.48 13.78 -0.06
CA TRP A 184 -15.92 13.64 -0.28
C TRP A 184 -16.69 13.23 0.98
N TRP A 185 -16.08 12.40 1.83
CA TRP A 185 -16.79 11.71 2.92
C TRP A 185 -16.15 11.89 4.30
N GLY A 186 -15.03 12.64 4.39
CA GLY A 186 -14.30 12.82 5.63
C GLY A 186 -13.30 11.70 5.92
N PHE A 187 -12.63 11.82 7.09
CA PHE A 187 -11.52 10.93 7.43
C PHE A 187 -11.95 9.46 7.54
N TRP A 188 -12.95 9.16 8.37
CA TRP A 188 -13.30 7.79 8.68
C TRP A 188 -13.82 6.98 7.49
N PRO A 189 -14.83 7.45 6.73
CA PRO A 189 -15.26 6.73 5.53
C PRO A 189 -14.14 6.58 4.50
N GLY A 190 -13.34 7.63 4.29
CA GLY A 190 -12.20 7.57 3.37
C GLY A 190 -11.15 6.56 3.82
N ALA A 191 -10.78 6.54 5.10
CA ALA A 191 -9.83 5.60 5.65
C ALA A 191 -10.34 4.14 5.58
N ILE A 192 -11.60 3.91 5.96
CA ILE A 192 -12.19 2.57 5.93
C ILE A 192 -12.24 2.04 4.49
N LEU A 193 -12.80 2.82 3.56
CA LEU A 193 -12.98 2.36 2.17
C LEU A 193 -11.64 2.13 1.46
N SER A 194 -10.70 3.08 1.56
CA SER A 194 -9.37 2.91 0.94
C SER A 194 -8.60 1.74 1.55
N SER A 195 -8.77 1.50 2.85
CA SER A 195 -8.10 0.38 3.54
C SER A 195 -8.76 -0.96 3.27
N LEU A 196 -10.08 -1.01 3.09
CA LEU A 196 -10.77 -2.22 2.62
C LEU A 196 -10.31 -2.60 1.20
N LEU A 197 -10.20 -1.62 0.30
CA LEU A 197 -9.66 -1.85 -1.05
C LEU A 197 -8.21 -2.34 -0.98
N PHE A 198 -7.39 -1.78 -0.07
CA PHE A 198 -6.02 -2.23 0.18
C PHE A 198 -5.98 -3.69 0.65
N GLY A 199 -6.77 -4.06 1.65
CA GLY A 199 -6.85 -5.44 2.13
C GLY A 199 -7.36 -6.41 1.06
N LEU A 200 -8.39 -6.02 0.28
CA LEU A 200 -8.92 -6.82 -0.83
C LEU A 200 -7.91 -7.03 -1.95
N ALA A 201 -7.06 -6.04 -2.25
CA ALA A 201 -6.00 -6.16 -3.24
C ALA A 201 -4.97 -7.27 -2.89
N HIS A 202 -4.85 -7.62 -1.60
CA HIS A 202 -4.00 -8.73 -1.13
C HIS A 202 -4.70 -10.08 -1.12
N ALA A 203 -6.01 -10.13 -1.33
CA ALA A 203 -6.75 -11.38 -1.32
C ALA A 203 -6.56 -12.14 -2.63
N GLN A 204 -5.99 -13.34 -2.56
CA GLN A 204 -5.86 -14.24 -3.72
C GLN A 204 -7.22 -14.80 -4.15
N GLN A 205 -8.13 -14.99 -3.20
CA GLN A 205 -9.50 -15.45 -3.40
C GLN A 205 -10.46 -14.62 -2.54
N PRO A 206 -10.76 -13.36 -2.95
CA PRO A 206 -11.51 -12.42 -2.12
C PRO A 206 -12.94 -12.89 -1.79
N LEU A 207 -13.48 -13.82 -2.56
CA LEU A 207 -14.82 -14.39 -2.35
C LEU A 207 -14.83 -15.56 -1.34
N VAL A 208 -13.67 -15.98 -0.82
CA VAL A 208 -13.60 -16.97 0.25
C VAL A 208 -13.66 -16.24 1.60
N PRO A 209 -14.74 -16.38 2.40
CA PRO A 209 -14.91 -15.62 3.62
C PRO A 209 -13.77 -15.82 4.63
N ALA A 210 -13.24 -17.02 4.75
CA ALA A 210 -12.12 -17.32 5.64
C ALA A 210 -10.86 -16.53 5.25
N MET A 211 -10.54 -16.41 3.97
CA MET A 211 -9.40 -15.64 3.47
C MET A 211 -9.62 -14.13 3.67
N PHE A 212 -10.84 -13.64 3.38
CA PHE A 212 -11.17 -12.25 3.64
C PHE A 212 -10.98 -11.89 5.13
N LEU A 213 -11.51 -12.70 6.03
CA LEU A 213 -11.43 -12.43 7.47
C LEU A 213 -10.01 -12.57 8.01
N SER A 214 -9.26 -13.58 7.59
CA SER A 214 -7.95 -13.89 8.16
C SER A 214 -6.78 -13.09 7.55
N LEU A 215 -6.92 -12.60 6.33
CA LEU A 215 -5.88 -11.86 5.62
C LEU A 215 -6.30 -10.42 5.30
N SER A 216 -7.39 -10.24 4.53
CA SER A 216 -7.77 -8.91 4.04
C SER A 216 -8.21 -7.97 5.15
N LEU A 217 -8.95 -8.46 6.15
CA LEU A 217 -9.42 -7.63 7.26
C LEU A 217 -8.27 -7.14 8.17
N PRO A 218 -7.33 -7.98 8.64
CA PRO A 218 -6.16 -7.51 9.37
C PRO A 218 -5.34 -6.48 8.59
N LEU A 219 -5.10 -6.71 7.29
CA LEU A 219 -4.39 -5.76 6.43
C LEU A 219 -5.18 -4.45 6.24
N ALA A 220 -6.50 -4.51 6.12
CA ALA A 220 -7.34 -3.31 6.09
C ALA A 220 -7.22 -2.50 7.38
N LEU A 221 -7.17 -3.14 8.55
CA LEU A 221 -6.93 -2.45 9.82
C LEU A 221 -5.54 -1.80 9.87
N GLY A 222 -4.51 -2.49 9.38
CA GLY A 222 -3.19 -1.89 9.15
C GLY A 222 -3.26 -0.68 8.21
N GLY A 223 -4.07 -0.78 7.17
CA GLY A 223 -4.36 0.31 6.23
C GLY A 223 -4.94 1.56 6.89
N ILE A 224 -5.83 1.40 7.88
CA ILE A 224 -6.37 2.53 8.67
C ILE A 224 -5.25 3.20 9.50
N VAL A 225 -4.34 2.42 10.08
CA VAL A 225 -3.17 2.96 10.79
C VAL A 225 -2.31 3.79 9.83
N LEU A 226 -2.08 3.31 8.61
CA LEU A 226 -1.34 4.07 7.58
C LEU A 226 -2.07 5.37 7.20
N CYS A 227 -3.39 5.39 7.05
CA CYS A 227 -4.16 6.62 6.85
C CYS A 227 -4.00 7.60 8.03
N TRP A 228 -3.93 7.09 9.26
CA TRP A 228 -3.67 7.89 10.44
C TRP A 228 -2.25 8.49 10.44
N VAL A 229 -1.21 7.68 10.17
CA VAL A 229 0.19 8.16 10.07
C VAL A 229 0.30 9.24 9.02
N TYR A 230 -0.20 8.98 7.80
CA TYR A 230 -0.19 9.93 6.70
C TYR A 230 -0.83 11.28 7.09
N THR A 231 -1.98 11.23 7.78
CA THR A 231 -2.70 12.44 8.20
C THR A 231 -1.98 13.17 9.34
N ARG A 232 -1.41 12.45 10.30
CA ARG A 232 -0.78 13.04 11.50
C ARG A 232 0.62 13.57 11.26
N THR A 233 1.34 13.02 10.28
CA THR A 233 2.67 13.49 9.90
C THR A 233 2.62 14.46 8.72
N GLY A 234 1.59 14.36 7.88
CA GLY A 234 1.52 15.05 6.60
C GLY A 234 2.66 14.68 5.66
N SER A 235 3.29 13.55 5.88
CA SER A 235 4.43 13.06 5.10
C SER A 235 4.11 11.71 4.46
N ALA A 236 4.14 11.68 3.13
CA ALA A 236 4.07 10.46 2.36
C ALA A 236 5.28 9.55 2.65
N TYR A 237 6.47 10.16 2.83
CA TYR A 237 7.67 9.39 3.16
C TYR A 237 7.61 8.77 4.56
N ALA A 238 7.01 9.45 5.56
CA ALA A 238 6.77 8.86 6.87
C ALA A 238 5.84 7.65 6.77
N ASN A 239 4.82 7.75 5.91
CA ASN A 239 3.88 6.67 5.68
C ASN A 239 4.52 5.48 4.97
N MET A 240 5.27 5.72 3.89
CA MET A 240 6.06 4.70 3.19
C MET A 240 7.06 4.02 4.13
N ALA A 241 7.75 4.80 4.99
CA ALA A 241 8.69 4.25 5.98
C ALA A 241 7.98 3.38 7.03
N THR A 242 6.76 3.75 7.45
CA THR A 242 5.95 2.93 8.36
C THR A 242 5.59 1.59 7.72
N HIS A 243 5.11 1.62 6.49
CA HIS A 243 4.73 0.42 5.75
C HIS A 243 5.95 -0.47 5.46
N ALA A 244 7.03 0.11 4.96
CA ALA A 244 8.30 -0.59 4.74
C ALA A 244 8.85 -1.23 6.02
N GLY A 245 8.79 -0.53 7.15
CA GLY A 245 9.19 -1.03 8.46
C GLY A 245 8.33 -2.22 8.93
N PHE A 246 7.02 -2.16 8.72
CA PHE A 246 6.11 -3.29 8.99
C PHE A 246 6.47 -4.51 8.13
N ASN A 247 6.65 -4.33 6.82
CA ASN A 247 7.01 -5.42 5.90
C ASN A 247 8.39 -6.01 6.22
N ALA A 248 9.38 -5.16 6.53
CA ALA A 248 10.71 -5.61 6.93
C ALA A 248 10.68 -6.45 8.21
N LEU A 249 9.94 -6.01 9.23
CA LEU A 249 9.79 -6.74 10.48
C LEU A 249 9.07 -8.09 10.26
N SER A 250 8.03 -8.11 9.42
CA SER A 250 7.30 -9.33 9.07
C SER A 250 8.20 -10.33 8.33
N LEU A 251 8.97 -9.88 7.34
CA LEU A 251 9.92 -10.74 6.63
C LEU A 251 11.06 -11.23 7.52
N ALA A 252 11.56 -10.41 8.44
CA ALA A 252 12.55 -10.82 9.42
C ALA A 252 12.00 -11.94 10.32
N LEU A 253 10.76 -11.80 10.81
CA LEU A 253 10.12 -12.84 11.62
C LEU A 253 10.00 -14.16 10.86
N ILE A 254 9.52 -14.14 9.62
CA ILE A 254 9.40 -15.32 8.76
C ILE A 254 10.77 -15.96 8.51
N SER A 255 11.81 -15.16 8.37
CA SER A 255 13.17 -15.65 8.12
C SER A 255 13.79 -16.39 9.30
N VAL A 256 13.53 -15.91 10.55
CA VAL A 256 14.10 -16.49 11.78
C VAL A 256 13.20 -17.55 12.43
N ALA A 257 11.91 -17.51 12.15
CA ALA A 257 10.92 -18.41 12.72
C ALA A 257 9.93 -18.91 11.65
N PRO A 258 10.40 -19.63 10.62
CA PRO A 258 9.56 -20.07 9.52
C PRO A 258 8.41 -21.01 9.95
N GLN A 259 8.52 -21.63 11.13
CA GLN A 259 7.45 -22.42 11.72
C GLN A 259 6.23 -21.60 12.15
N LEU A 260 6.39 -20.28 12.37
CA LEU A 260 5.28 -19.38 12.72
C LEU A 260 4.48 -18.92 11.49
N ALA A 261 4.99 -19.20 10.29
CA ALA A 261 4.34 -18.90 9.02
C ALA A 261 3.59 -20.11 8.43
N LYS A 262 3.56 -21.24 9.13
CA LYS A 262 2.86 -22.49 8.78
C LYS A 262 1.59 -22.62 9.62
#